data_b6de8f5c03790cfc253aaa94667f43e5
#
_entry.id   b6de8f5c03790cfc253aaa94667f43e5
#
_cell.length_a   1.000
_cell.length_b   1.000
_cell.length_c   1.000
_cell.angle_alpha   90.00
_cell.angle_beta   90.00
_cell.angle_gamma   90.00
#
_symmetry.space_group_name_H-M   'P 1'
#
loop_
_entity.id
_entity.type
_entity.pdbx_description
1 polymer ?
#
loop_
_entity_poly.entity_id
_entity_poly.type
_entity_poly.pdbx_seq_one_letter_code
_entity_poly.pdbx_strand_id
1 'polypeptide(L)'
;MIARRILEEMDFQIIEAEDGEQALETCKRSLPDAILLDWNMPIMDGYEFLGNLRRMPGGDAPKVVFCTTENDVAHIARALHAGANEYIMKPFDKDIVAAKFQEVGLIEFSEQTPV
;
A
#
# COMPACT_ATOMS: atom_id res chain seq x y z
N MET A 1 -7.76 -13.48 1.74
CA MET A 1 -6.38 -12.98 1.69
C MET A 1 -5.98 -12.46 3.05
N ILE A 2 -4.77 -12.75 3.49
CA ILE A 2 -4.30 -12.39 4.84
C ILE A 2 -4.31 -10.88 5.06
N ALA A 3 -3.87 -10.13 4.05
CA ALA A 3 -3.83 -8.66 4.16
C ALA A 3 -5.21 -8.06 4.40
N ARG A 4 -6.23 -8.60 3.75
CA ARG A 4 -7.59 -8.12 3.94
C ARG A 4 -8.03 -8.27 5.40
N ARG A 5 -7.77 -9.45 5.99
CA ARG A 5 -8.14 -9.70 7.37
C ARG A 5 -7.44 -8.74 8.32
N ILE A 6 -6.15 -8.50 8.09
CA ILE A 6 -5.36 -7.57 8.90
C ILE A 6 -5.97 -6.17 8.85
N LEU A 7 -6.28 -5.70 7.65
CA LEU A 7 -6.83 -4.36 7.48
C LEU A 7 -8.23 -4.22 8.07
N GLU A 8 -9.05 -5.27 7.95
CA GLU A 8 -10.38 -5.26 8.56
C GLU A 8 -10.29 -5.19 10.08
N GLU A 9 -9.34 -5.89 10.67
CA GLU A 9 -9.11 -5.83 12.12
C GLU A 9 -8.64 -4.44 12.56
N MET A 10 -8.08 -3.66 11.67
CA MET A 10 -7.65 -2.29 11.93
C MET A 10 -8.74 -1.26 11.61
N ASP A 11 -9.97 -1.73 11.36
CA ASP A 11 -11.14 -0.89 11.09
C ASP A 11 -11.09 -0.09 9.79
N PHE A 12 -10.34 -0.58 8.81
CA PHE A 12 -10.36 0.02 7.48
C PHE A 12 -11.49 -0.54 6.64
N GLN A 13 -12.09 0.29 5.82
CA GLN A 13 -12.97 -0.16 4.75
C GLN A 13 -12.09 -0.69 3.62
N ILE A 14 -12.36 -1.90 3.17
CA ILE A 14 -11.50 -2.60 2.23
C ILE A 14 -12.14 -2.67 0.86
N ILE A 15 -11.37 -2.29 -0.15
CA ILE A 15 -11.71 -2.51 -1.55
C ILE A 15 -10.56 -3.30 -2.13
N GLU A 16 -10.84 -4.45 -2.70
CA GLU A 16 -9.80 -5.28 -3.31
C GLU A 16 -9.82 -5.16 -4.81
N ALA A 17 -8.64 -5.25 -5.41
CA ALA A 17 -8.48 -5.34 -6.85
C ALA A 17 -7.59 -6.54 -7.16
N GLU A 18 -7.88 -7.25 -8.23
CA GLU A 18 -7.17 -8.47 -8.58
C GLU A 18 -5.94 -8.22 -9.44
N ASP A 19 -5.90 -7.07 -10.10
CA ASP A 19 -4.77 -6.69 -10.94
C ASP A 19 -4.61 -5.18 -10.93
N GLY A 20 -3.51 -4.71 -11.50
CA GLY A 20 -3.20 -3.29 -11.51
C GLY A 20 -4.17 -2.45 -12.33
N GLU A 21 -4.71 -3.00 -13.40
CA GLU A 21 -5.68 -2.29 -14.21
C GLU A 21 -6.99 -2.06 -13.46
N GLN A 22 -7.48 -3.09 -12.80
CA GLN A 22 -8.69 -2.99 -11.96
C GLN A 22 -8.47 -2.01 -10.81
N ALA A 23 -7.30 -2.05 -10.20
CA ALA A 23 -6.94 -1.12 -9.13
C ALA A 23 -6.95 0.32 -9.63
N LEU A 24 -6.40 0.57 -10.82
CA LEU A 24 -6.36 1.90 -11.39
C LEU A 24 -7.76 2.42 -11.70
N GLU A 25 -8.63 1.58 -12.25
CA GLU A 25 -10.03 1.95 -12.50
C GLU A 25 -10.76 2.31 -11.21
N THR A 26 -10.50 1.55 -10.15
CA THR A 26 -11.08 1.84 -8.84
C THR A 26 -10.62 3.19 -8.32
N CYS A 27 -9.34 3.50 -8.47
CA CYS A 27 -8.79 4.78 -8.03
C CYS A 27 -9.33 5.95 -8.86
N LYS A 28 -9.60 5.73 -10.12
CA LYS A 28 -10.20 6.77 -10.96
C LYS A 28 -11.61 7.15 -10.51
N ARG A 29 -12.33 6.19 -9.95
CA ARG A 29 -13.68 6.45 -9.44
C ARG A 29 -13.66 7.09 -8.06
N SER A 30 -12.76 6.65 -7.21
CA SER A 30 -12.65 7.17 -5.85
C SER A 30 -11.27 6.85 -5.30
N LEU A 31 -10.48 7.87 -5.04
CA LEU A 31 -9.13 7.68 -4.50
C LEU A 31 -9.21 7.20 -3.06
N PRO A 32 -8.52 6.12 -2.73
CA PRO A 32 -8.47 5.65 -1.34
C PRO A 32 -7.47 6.48 -0.53
N ASP A 33 -7.57 6.38 0.78
CA ASP A 33 -6.58 7.01 1.66
C ASP A 33 -5.26 6.26 1.66
N ALA A 34 -5.33 4.94 1.49
CA ALA A 34 -4.17 4.06 1.56
C ALA A 34 -4.30 2.92 0.57
N ILE A 35 -3.16 2.45 0.11
CA ILE A 35 -3.08 1.30 -0.78
C ILE A 35 -2.00 0.37 -0.25
N LEU A 36 -2.39 -0.87 0.02
CA LEU A 36 -1.44 -1.94 0.30
C LEU A 36 -1.23 -2.66 -1.02
N LEU A 37 -0.08 -2.47 -1.63
CA LEU A 37 0.16 -2.79 -3.03
C LEU A 37 1.12 -3.95 -3.18
N ASP A 38 0.69 -4.99 -3.88
CA ASP A 38 1.55 -6.11 -4.22
C ASP A 38 2.30 -5.79 -5.50
N TRP A 39 3.60 -6.12 -5.53
CA TRP A 39 4.40 -5.90 -6.74
C TRP A 39 3.95 -6.81 -7.87
N ASN A 40 3.73 -8.09 -7.55
CA ASN A 40 3.45 -9.10 -8.57
C ASN A 40 1.95 -9.24 -8.76
N MET A 41 1.44 -8.59 -9.80
CA MET A 41 0.05 -8.68 -10.20
C MET A 41 -0.03 -8.93 -11.70
N PRO A 42 -1.07 -9.66 -12.16
CA PRO A 42 -1.25 -9.86 -13.59
C PRO A 42 -1.69 -8.58 -14.28
N ILE A 43 -1.55 -8.55 -15.58
CA ILE A 43 -1.96 -7.47 -16.48
C ILE A 43 -1.13 -6.21 -16.31
N MET A 44 -1.12 -5.63 -15.12
CA MET A 44 -0.32 -4.46 -14.77
C MET A 44 0.24 -4.69 -13.38
N ASP A 45 1.55 -4.77 -13.24
CA ASP A 45 2.16 -5.01 -11.93
C ASP A 45 2.09 -3.79 -11.02
N GLY A 46 2.47 -3.98 -9.78
CA GLY A 46 2.38 -2.91 -8.78
C GLY A 46 3.24 -1.71 -9.08
N TYR A 47 4.43 -1.92 -9.65
CA TYR A 47 5.32 -0.82 -10.00
C TYR A 47 4.70 0.06 -11.10
N GLU A 48 4.17 -0.58 -12.13
CA GLU A 48 3.51 0.12 -13.23
C GLU A 48 2.24 0.83 -12.75
N PHE A 49 1.45 0.16 -11.91
CA PHE A 49 0.27 0.76 -11.29
C PHE A 49 0.64 2.04 -10.53
N LEU A 50 1.68 1.96 -9.71
CA LEU A 50 2.11 3.11 -8.90
C LEU A 50 2.47 4.30 -9.77
N GLY A 51 3.22 4.06 -10.85
CA GLY A 51 3.57 5.13 -11.78
C GLY A 51 2.34 5.78 -12.38
N ASN A 52 1.36 4.97 -12.79
CA ASN A 52 0.12 5.49 -13.35
C ASN A 52 -0.70 6.25 -12.30
N LEU A 53 -0.76 5.74 -11.08
CA LEU A 53 -1.47 6.40 -9.99
C LEU A 53 -0.91 7.79 -9.74
N ARG A 54 0.40 7.91 -9.63
CA ARG A 54 1.02 9.18 -9.28
C ARG A 54 0.88 10.24 -10.38
N ARG A 55 0.61 9.81 -11.60
CA ARG A 55 0.35 10.74 -12.72
C ARG A 55 -1.11 11.18 -12.81
N MET A 56 -2.01 10.55 -12.06
CA MET A 56 -3.42 10.93 -12.05
C MET A 56 -3.64 12.21 -11.26
N PRO A 57 -4.69 13.00 -11.60
CA PRO A 57 -5.08 14.11 -10.74
C PRO A 57 -5.42 13.60 -9.34
N GLY A 58 -4.80 14.22 -8.33
CA GLY A 58 -4.98 13.78 -6.94
C GLY A 58 -4.24 12.51 -6.58
N GLY A 59 -3.52 11.92 -7.52
CA GLY A 59 -2.86 10.65 -7.33
C GLY A 59 -1.66 10.67 -6.38
N ASP A 60 -1.25 11.84 -5.92
CA ASP A 60 -0.19 11.97 -4.93
C ASP A 60 -0.70 11.79 -3.49
N ALA A 61 -2.01 11.87 -3.30
CA ALA A 61 -2.59 11.85 -1.96
C ALA A 61 -2.58 10.48 -1.28
N PRO A 62 -2.93 9.37 -1.97
CA PRO A 62 -2.95 8.08 -1.30
C PRO A 62 -1.58 7.68 -0.78
N LYS A 63 -1.54 7.13 0.42
CA LYS A 63 -0.33 6.54 0.98
C LYS A 63 -0.20 5.13 0.43
N VAL A 64 0.94 4.84 -0.18
CA VAL A 64 1.17 3.53 -0.79
C VAL A 64 2.25 2.79 -0.03
N VAL A 65 1.90 1.59 0.44
CA VAL A 65 2.82 0.69 1.10
C VAL A 65 2.98 -0.53 0.22
N PHE A 66 4.17 -0.73 -0.31
CA PHE A 66 4.46 -1.88 -1.16
C PHE A 66 4.65 -3.14 -0.32
N CYS A 67 4.03 -4.23 -0.76
CA CYS A 67 4.22 -5.54 -0.16
C CYS A 67 4.99 -6.41 -1.15
N THR A 68 6.12 -6.96 -0.73
CA THR A 68 6.96 -7.71 -1.66
C THR A 68 7.72 -8.82 -0.95
N THR A 69 8.03 -9.87 -1.69
CA THR A 69 8.98 -10.89 -1.23
C THR A 69 10.40 -10.54 -1.64
N GLU A 70 10.56 -9.50 -2.46
CA GLU A 70 11.87 -9.07 -2.90
C GLU A 70 12.58 -8.32 -1.79
N ASN A 71 13.78 -8.75 -1.47
CA ASN A 71 14.65 -8.06 -0.50
C ASN A 71 15.82 -7.36 -1.20
N ASP A 72 15.75 -7.24 -2.51
CA ASP A 72 16.75 -6.56 -3.29
C ASP A 72 16.64 -5.05 -3.04
N VAL A 73 17.72 -4.46 -2.60
CA VAL A 73 17.77 -3.02 -2.33
C VAL A 73 17.36 -2.22 -3.56
N ALA A 74 17.74 -2.67 -4.75
CA ALA A 74 17.40 -1.99 -5.99
C ALA A 74 15.88 -1.97 -6.22
N HIS A 75 15.19 -3.08 -5.93
CA HIS A 75 13.72 -3.13 -6.04
C HIS A 75 13.04 -2.17 -5.07
N ILE A 76 13.49 -2.19 -3.83
CA ILE A 76 12.95 -1.32 -2.80
C ILE A 76 13.18 0.15 -3.16
N ALA A 77 14.40 0.48 -3.59
CA ALA A 77 14.74 1.84 -4.00
C ALA A 77 13.87 2.30 -5.16
N ARG A 78 13.62 1.43 -6.13
CA ARG A 78 12.78 1.77 -7.29
C ARG A 78 11.34 2.06 -6.86
N ALA A 79 10.79 1.25 -5.94
CA ALA A 79 9.45 1.48 -5.44
C ALA A 79 9.33 2.83 -4.73
N LEU A 80 10.27 3.14 -3.86
CA LEU A 80 10.26 4.40 -3.14
C LEU A 80 10.48 5.59 -4.08
N HIS A 81 11.36 5.44 -5.04
CA HIS A 81 11.61 6.50 -6.03
C HIS A 81 10.40 6.74 -6.92
N ALA A 82 9.64 5.70 -7.21
CA ALA A 82 8.41 5.82 -8.03
C ALA A 82 7.25 6.46 -7.27
N GLY A 83 7.38 6.64 -5.97
CA GLY A 83 6.37 7.33 -5.18
C GLY A 83 5.71 6.52 -4.09
N ALA A 84 6.23 5.33 -3.77
CA ALA A 84 5.76 4.59 -2.63
C ALA A 84 6.18 5.29 -1.34
N ASN A 85 5.32 5.24 -0.33
CA ASN A 85 5.62 5.86 0.95
C ASN A 85 6.43 4.94 1.85
N GLU A 86 6.24 3.64 1.70
CA GLU A 86 6.94 2.66 2.52
C GLU A 86 6.84 1.28 1.86
N TYR A 87 7.52 0.30 2.41
CA TYR A 87 7.44 -1.08 1.93
C TYR A 87 7.37 -2.05 3.10
N ILE A 88 6.83 -3.23 2.83
CA ILE A 88 6.73 -4.32 3.80
C ILE A 88 7.20 -5.59 3.12
N MET A 89 8.03 -6.36 3.82
CA MET A 89 8.47 -7.68 3.34
C MET A 89 7.43 -8.73 3.70
N LYS A 90 7.16 -9.63 2.78
CA LYS A 90 6.33 -10.81 3.06
C LYS A 90 7.21 -11.91 3.62
N PRO A 91 6.70 -12.73 4.55
CA PRO A 91 5.40 -12.62 5.20
C PRO A 91 5.36 -11.52 6.25
N PHE A 92 4.19 -10.97 6.49
CA PHE A 92 4.03 -9.91 7.49
C PHE A 92 2.79 -10.18 8.36
N ASP A 93 2.72 -9.51 9.49
CA ASP A 93 1.58 -9.61 10.40
C ASP A 93 0.98 -8.22 10.67
N LYS A 94 -0.04 -8.19 11.51
CA LYS A 94 -0.75 -6.96 11.83
C LYS A 94 0.17 -5.91 12.46
N ASP A 95 1.09 -6.34 13.31
CA ASP A 95 1.98 -5.39 13.99
C ASP A 95 2.89 -4.67 13.01
N ILE A 96 3.38 -5.39 12.01
CA ILE A 96 4.22 -4.79 10.96
C ILE A 96 3.42 -3.79 10.14
N VAL A 97 2.21 -4.16 9.73
CA VAL A 97 1.34 -3.27 8.96
C VAL A 97 1.03 -2.01 9.76
N ALA A 98 0.67 -2.19 11.04
CA ALA A 98 0.35 -1.06 11.91
C ALA A 98 1.54 -0.10 12.05
N ALA A 99 2.74 -0.65 12.24
CA ALA A 99 3.94 0.17 12.37
C ALA A 99 4.20 1.00 11.12
N LYS A 100 4.06 0.38 9.94
CA LYS A 100 4.27 1.10 8.68
C LYS A 100 3.20 2.14 8.41
N PHE A 101 1.96 1.84 8.76
CA PHE A 101 0.88 2.81 8.61
C PHE A 101 1.05 4.00 9.54
N GLN A 102 1.60 3.80 10.73
CA GLN A 102 1.95 4.90 11.61
C GLN A 102 3.04 5.77 11.01
N GLU A 103 4.06 5.15 10.44
CA GLU A 103 5.18 5.87 9.82
C GLU A 103 4.72 6.78 8.69
N VAL A 104 3.71 6.37 7.93
CA VAL A 104 3.22 7.18 6.81
C VAL A 104 2.04 8.08 7.17
N GLY A 105 1.63 8.07 8.43
CA GLY A 105 0.60 8.97 8.93
C GLY A 105 -0.83 8.52 8.69
N LEU A 106 -1.05 7.25 8.36
CA LEU A 106 -2.39 6.71 8.14
C LEU A 106 -3.14 6.44 9.44
N ILE A 107 -2.39 6.13 10.50
CA ILE A 107 -2.96 5.98 11.83
C ILE A 107 -2.06 6.75 12.79
N GLU A 108 -2.67 7.29 13.83
CA GLU A 108 -1.93 8.04 14.82
C GLU A 108 -1.22 7.10 15.79
N PHE A 109 -0.12 7.59 16.36
CA PHE A 109 0.44 6.91 17.50
C PHE A 109 -0.63 6.84 18.56
N SER A 110 -0.81 5.65 19.07
CA SER A 110 -1.88 5.40 20.03
C SER A 110 -1.67 6.19 21.30
N GLU A 111 -2.68 6.96 21.69
CA GLU A 111 -2.69 7.56 23.02
C GLU A 111 -2.82 6.51 24.10
N GLN A 112 -3.19 5.30 23.71
CA GLN A 112 -3.21 4.17 24.63
C GLN A 112 -1.82 3.60 24.84
N THR A 113 -0.83 4.09 24.08
CA THR A 113 0.52 3.63 24.30
C THR A 113 0.94 4.00 25.70
N PRO A 114 1.30 3.03 26.51
CA PRO A 114 1.74 3.32 27.88
C PRO A 114 2.98 4.17 27.83
N VAL A 115 3.00 5.09 28.69
CA VAL A 115 4.18 5.91 28.85
C VAL A 115 5.13 5.25 29.82
#